data_d37b5db4f23911996d3f0b25d1a799fd
#
_entry.id   d37b5db4f23911996d3f0b25d1a799fd
#
_cell.length_a   1.000
_cell.length_b   1.000
_cell.length_c   1.000
_cell.angle_alpha   90.00
_cell.angle_beta   90.00
_cell.angle_gamma   90.00
#
_symmetry.space_group_name_H-M   'P 1'
#
loop_
_entity.id
_entity.type
_entity.pdbx_description
1 polymer ?
#
loop_
_entity_poly.entity_id
_entity_poly.type
_entity_poly.pdbx_seq_one_letter_code
_entity_poly.pdbx_strand_id
1 'polypeptide(L)'
;FLELCHAQTCGKCVPCRIGLLQLKHLITDVLNGKATMETLDLMERTARSIMETADCAIGYEAANMVYKGLIGYREDYEEHIRNGRCTCTYNQPVPRVALCPAHVDIPGYIALVREGRYADAIRLIRKDNPFPTTCGFICEHPCEARCRRNMVDDAVNIRGLKRMAADYAGKVPPPECAPSTGKTVAVIGGGPGGLSAAYYLQLMGHQVTVYEM
;
A
#
# COMPACT_ATOMS: atom_id res chain seq x y z
N PHE A 1 -5.07 -16.66 -4.72
CA PHE A 1 -6.34 -17.39 -4.53
C PHE A 1 -6.57 -18.39 -5.67
N LEU A 2 -6.62 -17.96 -6.95
CA LEU A 2 -6.87 -18.81 -8.12
C LEU A 2 -5.86 -19.97 -8.22
N GLU A 3 -4.59 -19.72 -7.93
CA GLU A 3 -3.54 -20.74 -7.90
C GLU A 3 -3.79 -21.80 -6.81
N LEU A 4 -4.20 -21.36 -5.63
CA LEU A 4 -4.57 -22.24 -4.52
C LEU A 4 -5.77 -23.11 -4.91
N CYS A 5 -6.82 -22.52 -5.48
CA CYS A 5 -7.99 -23.25 -5.94
C CYS A 5 -7.61 -24.27 -7.03
N HIS A 6 -6.78 -23.88 -8.00
CA HIS A 6 -6.32 -24.78 -9.05
C HIS A 6 -5.52 -25.97 -8.48
N ALA A 7 -4.64 -25.73 -7.49
CA ALA A 7 -3.88 -26.80 -6.83
C ALA A 7 -4.78 -27.78 -6.05
N GLN A 8 -5.93 -27.32 -5.59
CA GLN A 8 -6.90 -28.14 -4.83
C GLN A 8 -7.97 -28.81 -5.70
N THR A 9 -7.90 -28.65 -7.03
CA THR A 9 -8.88 -29.28 -7.91
C THR A 9 -8.77 -30.81 -7.89
N CYS A 10 -9.90 -31.51 -7.95
CA CYS A 10 -9.90 -32.97 -8.07
C CYS A 10 -9.56 -33.46 -9.49
N GLY A 11 -9.46 -32.55 -10.49
CA GLY A 11 -9.14 -32.85 -11.87
C GLY A 11 -10.27 -33.50 -12.69
N LYS A 12 -11.46 -33.71 -12.11
CA LYS A 12 -12.58 -34.42 -12.76
C LYS A 12 -13.17 -33.63 -13.94
N CYS A 13 -13.64 -32.40 -13.69
CA CYS A 13 -14.32 -31.64 -14.71
C CYS A 13 -13.39 -30.73 -15.51
N VAL A 14 -13.62 -30.62 -16.81
CA VAL A 14 -12.80 -29.82 -17.72
C VAL A 14 -12.83 -28.33 -17.40
N PRO A 15 -13.98 -27.72 -17.06
CA PRO A 15 -14.04 -26.30 -16.70
C PRO A 15 -13.10 -25.93 -15.56
N CYS A 16 -13.04 -26.74 -14.52
CA CYS A 16 -12.16 -26.54 -13.40
C CYS A 16 -10.69 -26.79 -13.79
N ARG A 17 -10.39 -27.96 -14.37
CA ARG A 17 -9.03 -28.39 -14.68
C ARG A 17 -8.32 -27.49 -15.69
N ILE A 18 -9.00 -27.11 -16.77
CA ILE A 18 -8.43 -26.32 -17.87
C ILE A 18 -8.80 -24.85 -17.74
N GLY A 19 -10.05 -24.55 -17.40
CA GLY A 19 -10.55 -23.18 -17.36
C GLY A 19 -9.90 -22.33 -16.29
N LEU A 20 -9.65 -22.87 -15.08
CA LEU A 20 -8.94 -22.11 -14.04
C LEU A 20 -7.47 -21.85 -14.42
N LEU A 21 -6.82 -22.78 -15.10
CA LEU A 21 -5.49 -22.58 -15.63
C LEU A 21 -5.46 -21.49 -16.69
N GLN A 22 -6.45 -21.47 -17.58
CA GLN A 22 -6.60 -20.43 -18.60
C GLN A 22 -6.83 -19.06 -17.93
N LEU A 23 -7.72 -18.96 -16.96
CA LEU A 23 -7.92 -17.71 -16.20
C LEU A 23 -6.63 -17.23 -15.53
N LYS A 24 -5.85 -18.15 -14.96
CA LYS A 24 -4.54 -17.81 -14.38
C LYS A 24 -3.60 -17.21 -15.42
N HIS A 25 -3.51 -17.80 -16.61
CA HIS A 25 -2.67 -17.28 -17.69
C HIS A 25 -3.13 -15.89 -18.14
N LEU A 26 -4.43 -15.69 -18.35
CA LEU A 26 -4.98 -14.40 -18.77
C LEU A 26 -4.71 -13.29 -17.73
N ILE A 27 -4.86 -13.59 -16.43
CA ILE A 27 -4.50 -12.65 -15.34
C ILE A 27 -2.99 -12.36 -15.37
N THR A 28 -2.17 -13.38 -15.57
CA THR A 28 -0.71 -13.22 -15.66
C THR A 28 -0.32 -12.34 -16.86
N ASP A 29 -1.01 -12.46 -17.98
CA ASP A 29 -0.78 -11.60 -19.15
C ASP A 29 -1.16 -10.14 -18.86
N VAL A 30 -2.23 -9.88 -18.10
CA VAL A 30 -2.56 -8.54 -17.60
C VAL A 30 -1.42 -7.99 -16.75
N LEU A 31 -0.96 -8.75 -15.75
CA LEU A 31 0.11 -8.34 -14.84
C LEU A 31 1.44 -8.06 -15.55
N ASN A 32 1.72 -8.80 -16.62
CA ASN A 32 2.95 -8.66 -17.40
C ASN A 32 2.84 -7.64 -18.55
N GLY A 33 1.71 -6.92 -18.66
CA GLY A 33 1.50 -5.93 -19.70
C GLY A 33 1.38 -6.53 -21.13
N LYS A 34 1.02 -7.81 -21.24
CA LYS A 34 0.84 -8.53 -22.52
C LYS A 34 -0.63 -8.61 -22.96
N ALA A 35 -1.55 -8.27 -22.07
CA ALA A 35 -2.97 -8.37 -22.31
C ALA A 35 -3.47 -7.25 -23.24
N THR A 36 -4.54 -7.56 -23.96
CA THR A 36 -5.30 -6.62 -24.79
C THR A 36 -6.72 -6.47 -24.25
N MET A 37 -7.50 -5.53 -24.80
CA MET A 37 -8.91 -5.39 -24.41
C MET A 37 -9.71 -6.69 -24.66
N GLU A 38 -9.40 -7.41 -25.72
CA GLU A 38 -10.01 -8.70 -26.02
C GLU A 38 -9.68 -9.76 -24.96
N THR A 39 -8.54 -9.63 -24.28
CA THR A 39 -8.16 -10.50 -23.17
C THR A 39 -9.14 -10.38 -21.99
N LEU A 40 -9.63 -9.17 -21.68
CA LEU A 40 -10.63 -8.95 -20.64
C LEU A 40 -11.97 -9.60 -20.99
N ASP A 41 -12.40 -9.46 -22.22
CA ASP A 41 -13.65 -10.06 -22.70
C ASP A 41 -13.55 -11.59 -22.71
N LEU A 42 -12.37 -12.12 -23.02
CA LEU A 42 -12.10 -13.56 -22.94
C LEU A 42 -12.11 -14.04 -21.48
N MET A 43 -11.50 -13.27 -20.55
CA MET A 43 -11.52 -13.58 -19.12
C MET A 43 -12.96 -13.63 -18.60
N GLU A 44 -13.79 -12.64 -18.95
CA GLU A 44 -15.17 -12.58 -18.51
C GLU A 44 -15.97 -13.78 -19.03
N ARG A 45 -15.87 -14.09 -20.32
CA ARG A 45 -16.56 -15.25 -20.92
C ARG A 45 -16.07 -16.57 -20.32
N THR A 46 -14.76 -16.71 -20.12
CA THR A 46 -14.17 -17.93 -19.53
C THR A 46 -14.64 -18.12 -18.08
N ALA A 47 -14.60 -17.05 -17.27
CA ALA A 47 -15.06 -17.12 -15.89
C ALA A 47 -16.54 -17.49 -15.81
N ARG A 48 -17.39 -16.87 -16.63
CA ARG A 48 -18.83 -17.16 -16.70
C ARG A 48 -19.10 -18.60 -17.15
N SER A 49 -18.41 -19.09 -18.17
CA SER A 49 -18.53 -20.47 -18.62
C SER A 49 -18.15 -21.48 -17.53
N ILE A 50 -17.08 -21.23 -16.77
CA ILE A 50 -16.68 -22.11 -15.66
C ILE A 50 -17.77 -22.10 -14.58
N MET A 51 -18.32 -20.95 -14.23
CA MET A 51 -19.39 -20.83 -13.22
C MET A 51 -20.63 -21.63 -13.61
N GLU A 52 -20.96 -21.66 -14.89
CA GLU A 52 -22.14 -22.35 -15.42
C GLU A 52 -21.95 -23.86 -15.58
N THR A 53 -20.70 -24.31 -15.73
CA THR A 53 -20.40 -25.70 -16.12
C THR A 53 -19.55 -26.49 -15.13
N ALA A 54 -19.04 -25.87 -14.05
CA ALA A 54 -18.29 -26.57 -13.02
C ALA A 54 -19.19 -27.42 -12.13
N ASP A 55 -18.76 -28.67 -11.87
CA ASP A 55 -19.54 -29.64 -11.10
C ASP A 55 -19.59 -29.32 -9.58
N CYS A 56 -18.74 -28.43 -9.07
CA CYS A 56 -18.65 -28.18 -7.65
C CYS A 56 -18.22 -26.75 -7.30
N ALA A 57 -18.35 -26.41 -6.02
CA ALA A 57 -18.06 -25.08 -5.50
C ALA A 57 -16.61 -24.60 -5.75
N ILE A 58 -15.61 -25.49 -5.80
CA ILE A 58 -14.21 -25.08 -6.03
C ILE A 58 -14.06 -24.37 -7.39
N GLY A 59 -14.58 -24.98 -8.46
CA GLY A 59 -14.55 -24.39 -9.79
C GLY A 59 -15.41 -23.13 -9.86
N TYR A 60 -16.63 -23.20 -9.35
CA TYR A 60 -17.57 -22.09 -9.34
C TYR A 60 -17.02 -20.88 -8.59
N GLU A 61 -16.60 -21.04 -7.34
CA GLU A 61 -16.15 -19.91 -6.51
C GLU A 61 -14.84 -19.32 -6.99
N ALA A 62 -13.92 -20.13 -7.50
CA ALA A 62 -12.67 -19.65 -8.07
C ALA A 62 -12.93 -18.73 -9.28
N ALA A 63 -13.84 -19.15 -10.18
CA ALA A 63 -14.23 -18.35 -11.34
C ALA A 63 -15.05 -17.11 -10.95
N ASN A 64 -15.96 -17.24 -9.98
CA ASN A 64 -16.80 -16.16 -9.46
C ASN A 64 -15.95 -15.03 -8.85
N MET A 65 -14.87 -15.35 -8.14
CA MET A 65 -13.94 -14.35 -7.61
C MET A 65 -13.27 -13.55 -8.73
N VAL A 66 -12.84 -14.22 -9.80
CA VAL A 66 -12.25 -13.53 -10.98
C VAL A 66 -13.31 -12.67 -11.67
N TYR A 67 -14.52 -13.22 -11.89
CA TYR A 67 -15.62 -12.51 -12.50
C TYR A 67 -16.03 -11.25 -11.74
N LYS A 68 -16.22 -11.37 -10.41
CA LYS A 68 -16.55 -10.22 -9.56
C LYS A 68 -15.43 -9.19 -9.52
N GLY A 69 -14.18 -9.63 -9.48
CA GLY A 69 -13.03 -8.75 -9.55
C GLY A 69 -12.99 -7.97 -10.87
N LEU A 70 -13.23 -8.66 -11.99
CA LEU A 70 -13.24 -8.05 -13.32
C LEU A 70 -14.36 -7.02 -13.48
N ILE A 71 -15.58 -7.33 -13.01
CA ILE A 71 -16.71 -6.38 -13.10
C ILE A 71 -16.52 -5.21 -12.14
N GLY A 72 -16.11 -5.48 -10.91
CA GLY A 72 -15.98 -4.44 -9.87
C GLY A 72 -14.83 -3.46 -10.11
N TYR A 73 -13.81 -3.88 -10.86
CA TYR A 73 -12.57 -3.11 -11.09
C TYR A 73 -12.21 -3.05 -12.57
N ARG A 74 -13.20 -3.09 -13.47
CA ARG A 74 -12.96 -3.14 -14.92
C ARG A 74 -12.13 -1.96 -15.41
N GLU A 75 -12.40 -0.77 -14.91
CA GLU A 75 -11.65 0.44 -15.26
C GLU A 75 -10.17 0.33 -14.90
N ASP A 76 -9.85 -0.30 -13.75
CA ASP A 76 -8.47 -0.52 -13.32
C ASP A 76 -7.74 -1.50 -14.26
N TYR A 77 -8.40 -2.57 -14.70
CA TYR A 77 -7.86 -3.49 -15.67
C TYR A 77 -7.62 -2.83 -17.03
N GLU A 78 -8.59 -2.05 -17.51
CA GLU A 78 -8.49 -1.33 -18.79
C GLU A 78 -7.36 -0.31 -18.79
N GLU A 79 -7.23 0.46 -17.70
CA GLU A 79 -6.16 1.45 -17.55
C GLU A 79 -4.79 0.77 -17.47
N HIS A 80 -4.70 -0.36 -16.76
CA HIS A 80 -3.46 -1.13 -16.69
C HIS A 80 -3.02 -1.64 -18.09
N ILE A 81 -3.97 -2.08 -18.90
CA ILE A 81 -3.71 -2.54 -20.28
C ILE A 81 -3.33 -1.37 -21.19
N ARG A 82 -4.03 -0.23 -21.12
CA ARG A 82 -3.79 0.92 -21.99
C ARG A 82 -2.50 1.66 -21.66
N ASN A 83 -2.22 1.88 -20.38
CA ASN A 83 -1.19 2.80 -19.91
C ASN A 83 -0.05 2.09 -19.14
N GLY A 84 -0.12 0.78 -18.96
CA GLY A 84 0.90 -0.01 -18.26
C GLY A 84 1.05 0.34 -16.78
N ARG A 85 0.05 1.02 -16.19
CA ARG A 85 0.04 1.41 -14.79
C ARG A 85 -1.31 1.11 -14.16
N CYS A 86 -1.29 0.66 -12.94
CA CYS A 86 -2.50 0.63 -12.14
C CYS A 86 -2.96 2.06 -11.89
N THR A 87 -4.17 2.38 -12.23
CA THR A 87 -4.89 3.51 -11.62
C THR A 87 -5.16 3.23 -10.17
N CYS A 88 -4.69 2.07 -9.73
CA CYS A 88 -4.93 1.67 -8.38
C CYS A 88 -5.20 2.88 -7.57
N THR A 89 -6.41 3.08 -7.24
CA THR A 89 -6.82 3.91 -6.16
C THR A 89 -6.22 3.35 -4.86
N TYR A 90 -4.91 3.12 -4.87
CA TYR A 90 -4.08 3.17 -3.69
C TYR A 90 -4.24 4.52 -2.98
N ASN A 91 -5.03 5.41 -3.58
CA ASN A 91 -5.57 6.61 -2.97
C ASN A 91 -6.66 6.32 -1.92
N GLN A 92 -7.13 5.09 -1.78
CA GLN A 92 -7.77 4.71 -0.53
C GLN A 92 -6.68 4.18 0.41
N PRO A 93 -6.12 5.05 1.25
CA PRO A 93 -5.10 4.63 2.18
C PRO A 93 -5.69 3.53 3.05
N VAL A 94 -4.93 2.47 3.30
CA VAL A 94 -5.35 1.44 4.27
C VAL A 94 -5.85 2.13 5.55
N PRO A 95 -6.88 1.60 6.23
CA PRO A 95 -7.55 2.30 7.34
C PRO A 95 -6.60 2.90 8.38
N ARG A 96 -5.46 2.28 8.64
CA ARG A 96 -4.44 2.78 9.56
C ARG A 96 -3.74 4.04 9.06
N VAL A 97 -3.47 4.12 7.75
CA VAL A 97 -2.86 5.29 7.11
C VAL A 97 -3.89 6.42 7.01
N ALA A 98 -5.14 6.11 6.65
CA ALA A 98 -6.23 7.08 6.58
C ALA A 98 -6.51 7.79 7.92
N LEU A 99 -6.33 7.07 9.03
CA LEU A 99 -6.54 7.61 10.37
C LEU A 99 -5.30 8.28 10.98
N CYS A 100 -4.16 8.14 10.33
CA CYS A 100 -2.97 8.88 10.73
C CYS A 100 -3.08 10.32 10.23
N PRO A 101 -3.10 11.35 11.10
CA PRO A 101 -3.19 12.75 10.64
C PRO A 101 -2.07 13.18 9.71
N ALA A 102 -0.90 12.52 9.80
CA ALA A 102 0.24 12.75 8.93
C ALA A 102 0.31 11.77 7.74
N HIS A 103 -0.66 10.89 7.57
CA HIS A 103 -0.72 9.87 6.50
C HIS A 103 0.52 9.01 6.34
N VAL A 104 1.27 8.77 7.44
CA VAL A 104 2.49 7.95 7.42
C VAL A 104 2.20 6.55 6.88
N ASP A 105 3.07 6.04 6.01
CA ASP A 105 3.00 4.67 5.50
C ASP A 105 3.30 3.65 6.62
N ILE A 106 2.24 3.34 7.39
CA ILE A 106 2.32 2.43 8.54
C ILE A 106 2.68 1.01 8.13
N PRO A 107 2.06 0.38 7.12
CA PRO A 107 2.44 -0.95 6.69
C PRO A 107 3.90 -1.03 6.23
N GLY A 108 4.36 -0.02 5.49
CA GLY A 108 5.72 0.02 4.98
C GLY A 108 6.76 0.05 6.08
N TYR A 109 6.65 0.95 7.06
CA TYR A 109 7.66 0.97 8.13
C TYR A 109 7.58 -0.23 9.08
N ILE A 110 6.40 -0.82 9.29
CA ILE A 110 6.25 -2.05 10.08
C ILE A 110 6.97 -3.22 9.39
N ALA A 111 6.85 -3.34 8.07
CA ALA A 111 7.58 -4.35 7.30
C ALA A 111 9.11 -4.19 7.46
N LEU A 112 9.60 -2.95 7.36
CA LEU A 112 11.02 -2.64 7.54
C LEU A 112 11.51 -2.93 8.97
N VAL A 113 10.69 -2.63 9.98
CA VAL A 113 11.00 -2.97 11.39
C VAL A 113 11.07 -4.49 11.58
N ARG A 114 10.16 -5.25 10.97
CA ARG A 114 10.19 -6.72 10.99
C ARG A 114 11.48 -7.29 10.41
N GLU A 115 12.03 -6.65 9.38
CA GLU A 115 13.28 -7.02 8.74
C GLU A 115 14.53 -6.53 9.50
N GLY A 116 14.37 -5.78 10.61
CA GLY A 116 15.47 -5.15 11.34
C GLY A 116 16.07 -3.93 10.64
N ARG A 117 15.43 -3.42 9.60
CA ARG A 117 15.87 -2.27 8.79
C ARG A 117 15.38 -0.95 9.37
N TYR A 118 15.76 -0.67 10.63
CA TYR A 118 15.27 0.48 11.38
C TYR A 118 15.61 1.84 10.75
N ALA A 119 16.80 1.97 10.18
CA ALA A 119 17.21 3.19 9.50
C ALA A 119 16.31 3.50 8.29
N ASP A 120 15.94 2.48 7.50
CA ASP A 120 15.05 2.63 6.36
C ASP A 120 13.61 2.93 6.81
N ALA A 121 13.16 2.32 7.91
CA ALA A 121 11.88 2.65 8.53
C ALA A 121 11.80 4.14 8.92
N ILE A 122 12.86 4.71 9.52
CA ILE A 122 12.92 6.13 9.85
C ILE A 122 12.95 7.01 8.59
N ARG A 123 13.67 6.62 7.53
CA ARG A 123 13.63 7.35 6.26
C ARG A 123 12.23 7.38 5.66
N LEU A 124 11.53 6.25 5.70
CA LEU A 124 10.17 6.16 5.22
C LEU A 124 9.21 7.04 6.03
N ILE A 125 9.28 6.98 7.37
CA ILE A 125 8.44 7.80 8.26
C ILE A 125 8.69 9.30 8.04
N ARG A 126 9.95 9.71 7.82
CA ARG A 126 10.32 11.13 7.63
C ARG A 126 9.79 11.76 6.36
N LYS A 127 9.26 11.00 5.42
CA LYS A 127 8.55 11.56 4.24
C LYS A 127 7.34 12.39 4.67
N ASP A 128 6.59 11.88 5.68
CA ASP A 128 5.32 12.46 6.10
C ASP A 128 5.37 12.99 7.55
N ASN A 129 6.38 12.61 8.33
CA ASN A 129 6.53 13.01 9.73
C ASN A 129 8.01 13.27 10.06
N PRO A 130 8.42 14.55 10.21
CA PRO A 130 9.80 14.91 10.49
C PRO A 130 10.26 14.52 11.91
N PHE A 131 9.31 14.22 12.84
CA PHE A 131 9.58 13.93 14.24
C PHE A 131 9.18 12.52 14.67
N PRO A 132 9.75 11.45 14.08
CA PRO A 132 9.37 10.07 14.40
C PRO A 132 9.58 9.72 15.86
N THR A 133 10.65 10.19 16.48
CA THR A 133 10.97 9.95 17.88
C THR A 133 9.92 10.57 18.79
N THR A 134 9.67 11.88 18.67
CA THR A 134 8.67 12.59 19.47
C THR A 134 7.29 11.96 19.34
N CYS A 135 6.86 11.69 18.10
CA CYS A 135 5.58 11.02 17.85
C CYS A 135 5.54 9.58 18.38
N GLY A 136 6.68 8.92 18.53
CA GLY A 136 6.78 7.61 19.18
C GLY A 136 6.41 7.67 20.69
N PHE A 137 6.56 8.84 21.34
CA PHE A 137 6.21 9.04 22.74
C PHE A 137 4.79 9.57 22.94
N ILE A 138 4.38 10.59 22.20
CA ILE A 138 3.21 11.41 22.54
C ILE A 138 2.01 11.21 21.61
N CYS A 139 2.12 10.43 20.53
CA CYS A 139 1.05 10.23 19.59
C CYS A 139 -0.15 9.51 20.24
N GLU A 140 -1.36 10.02 20.02
CA GLU A 140 -2.63 9.41 20.47
C GLU A 140 -2.97 8.09 19.75
N HIS A 141 -2.16 7.69 18.75
CA HIS A 141 -2.23 6.46 17.95
C HIS A 141 -3.64 6.06 17.47
N PRO A 142 -4.42 6.95 16.83
CA PRO A 142 -5.77 6.61 16.35
C PRO A 142 -5.77 5.46 15.34
N CYS A 143 -4.63 5.19 14.71
CA CYS A 143 -4.44 4.07 13.79
C CYS A 143 -4.58 2.70 14.48
N GLU A 144 -4.30 2.59 15.78
CA GLU A 144 -4.46 1.36 16.56
C GLU A 144 -5.93 1.09 16.87
N ALA A 145 -6.72 2.12 17.16
CA ALA A 145 -8.15 1.99 17.44
C ALA A 145 -8.94 1.36 16.27
N ARG A 146 -8.52 1.56 15.04
CA ARG A 146 -9.12 0.98 13.83
C ARG A 146 -8.25 -0.14 13.23
N CYS A 147 -7.36 -0.73 14.00
CA CYS A 147 -6.61 -1.88 13.55
C CYS A 147 -7.56 -3.07 13.36
N ARG A 148 -7.55 -3.66 12.15
CA ARG A 148 -8.38 -4.86 11.88
C ARG A 148 -8.04 -6.05 12.77
N ARG A 149 -6.84 -6.07 13.34
CA ARG A 149 -6.45 -7.10 14.28
C ARG A 149 -7.31 -7.11 15.55
N ASN A 150 -7.88 -5.95 15.94
CA ASN A 150 -8.86 -5.85 17.03
C ASN A 150 -10.09 -6.76 16.84
N MET A 151 -10.34 -7.26 15.60
CA MET A 151 -11.43 -8.19 15.33
C MET A 151 -11.05 -9.65 15.65
N VAL A 152 -9.79 -9.93 15.91
CA VAL A 152 -9.23 -11.28 16.14
C VAL A 152 -8.65 -11.41 17.53
N ASP A 153 -7.81 -10.44 17.90
CA ASP A 153 -7.12 -10.34 19.20
C ASP A 153 -6.86 -8.85 19.55
N ASP A 154 -5.63 -8.42 19.71
CA ASP A 154 -5.25 -7.06 20.06
C ASP A 154 -4.71 -6.28 18.86
N ALA A 155 -4.83 -4.94 18.92
CA ALA A 155 -4.22 -4.07 17.93
C ALA A 155 -2.70 -4.29 17.84
N VAL A 156 -2.16 -4.15 16.63
CA VAL A 156 -0.71 -4.04 16.47
C VAL A 156 -0.22 -2.78 17.21
N ASN A 157 0.78 -2.90 18.06
CA ASN A 157 1.39 -1.76 18.75
C ASN A 157 2.19 -0.88 17.77
N ILE A 158 1.46 -0.12 16.96
CA ILE A 158 1.98 0.68 15.84
C ILE A 158 2.90 1.79 16.35
N ARG A 159 2.48 2.48 17.42
CA ARG A 159 3.27 3.52 18.07
C ARG A 159 4.55 2.97 18.69
N GLY A 160 4.47 1.83 19.38
CA GLY A 160 5.63 1.15 19.96
C GLY A 160 6.64 0.70 18.90
N LEU A 161 6.18 0.20 17.75
CA LEU A 161 7.06 -0.16 16.63
C LEU A 161 7.74 1.07 16.02
N LYS A 162 7.04 2.21 15.90
CA LYS A 162 7.65 3.48 15.50
C LYS A 162 8.72 3.93 16.48
N ARG A 163 8.45 3.82 17.79
CA ARG A 163 9.40 4.12 18.85
C ARG A 163 10.64 3.24 18.74
N MET A 164 10.44 1.93 18.61
CA MET A 164 11.51 0.95 18.40
C MET A 164 12.37 1.30 17.19
N ALA A 165 11.75 1.64 16.05
CA ALA A 165 12.49 2.08 14.88
C ALA A 165 13.38 3.29 15.19
N ALA A 166 12.86 4.30 15.92
CA ALA A 166 13.62 5.48 16.29
C ALA A 166 14.78 5.20 17.25
N ASP A 167 14.57 4.31 18.23
CA ASP A 167 15.57 3.97 19.25
C ASP A 167 16.72 3.13 18.66
N TYR A 168 16.44 2.26 17.68
CA TYR A 168 17.43 1.32 17.10
C TYR A 168 17.99 1.76 15.74
N ALA A 169 17.47 2.82 15.12
CA ALA A 169 17.94 3.27 13.80
C ALA A 169 19.37 3.85 13.81
N GLY A 170 19.88 4.21 14.97
CA GLY A 170 21.14 4.93 15.07
C GLY A 170 21.07 6.32 14.41
N LYS A 171 22.21 6.78 13.88
CA LYS A 171 22.27 8.08 13.21
C LYS A 171 21.80 7.97 11.75
N VAL A 172 20.56 8.39 11.49
CA VAL A 172 20.00 8.43 10.14
C VAL A 172 20.23 9.82 9.54
N PRO A 173 20.95 9.93 8.42
CA PRO A 173 21.20 11.23 7.79
C PRO A 173 19.87 11.88 7.36
N PRO A 174 19.83 13.23 7.28
CA PRO A 174 18.66 13.92 6.74
C PRO A 174 18.48 13.57 5.25
N PRO A 175 17.25 13.68 4.72
CA PRO A 175 17.02 13.55 3.28
C PRO A 175 17.80 14.59 2.49
N GLU A 176 18.09 14.29 1.24
CA GLU A 176 18.69 15.26 0.31
C GLU A 176 17.70 16.42 0.04
N CYS A 177 18.20 17.63 0.08
CA CYS A 177 17.43 18.83 -0.24
C CYS A 177 17.41 19.04 -1.76
N ALA A 178 16.30 19.62 -2.26
CA ALA A 178 16.25 20.09 -3.63
C ALA A 178 17.30 21.20 -3.87
N PRO A 179 17.67 21.47 -5.13
CA PRO A 179 18.56 22.57 -5.47
C PRO A 179 18.09 23.90 -4.89
N SER A 180 19.03 24.75 -4.47
CA SER A 180 18.69 26.04 -3.86
C SER A 180 17.80 26.89 -4.77
N THR A 181 16.69 27.38 -4.21
CA THR A 181 15.78 28.30 -4.89
C THR A 181 16.22 29.75 -4.81
N GLY A 182 17.27 30.06 -4.01
CA GLY A 182 17.71 31.42 -3.72
C GLY A 182 16.76 32.25 -2.84
N LYS A 183 15.67 31.64 -2.37
CA LYS A 183 14.67 32.31 -1.52
C LYS A 183 14.96 32.08 -0.04
N THR A 184 14.84 33.13 0.76
CA THR A 184 14.95 33.07 2.21
C THR A 184 13.56 33.14 2.84
N VAL A 185 13.30 32.25 3.83
CA VAL A 185 12.01 32.17 4.54
C VAL A 185 12.26 32.29 6.04
N ALA A 186 11.52 33.17 6.69
CA ALA A 186 11.49 33.29 8.15
C ALA A 186 10.27 32.52 8.69
N VAL A 187 10.51 31.65 9.67
CA VAL A 187 9.45 30.94 10.40
C VAL A 187 9.42 31.50 11.81
N ILE A 188 8.28 32.03 12.22
CA ILE A 188 8.06 32.57 13.54
C ILE A 188 7.42 31.52 14.41
N GLY A 189 8.12 31.08 15.46
CA GLY A 189 7.71 30.03 16.39
C GLY A 189 8.43 28.70 16.13
N GLY A 190 9.14 28.18 17.15
CA GLY A 190 9.88 26.90 17.13
C GLY A 190 9.05 25.72 17.62
N GLY A 191 7.72 25.85 17.71
CA GLY A 191 6.82 24.75 18.05
C GLY A 191 6.73 23.69 16.93
N PRO A 192 5.97 22.58 17.13
CA PRO A 192 5.89 21.46 16.19
C PRO A 192 5.48 21.90 14.77
N GLY A 193 4.56 22.86 14.67
CA GLY A 193 4.11 23.41 13.36
C GLY A 193 5.22 24.17 12.65
N GLY A 194 5.90 25.10 13.34
CA GLY A 194 6.98 25.90 12.78
C GLY A 194 8.18 25.04 12.38
N LEU A 195 8.58 24.10 13.23
CA LEU A 195 9.67 23.18 12.92
C LEU A 195 9.32 22.24 11.76
N SER A 196 8.06 21.79 11.64
CA SER A 196 7.59 21.01 10.49
C SER A 196 7.65 21.83 9.20
N ALA A 197 7.16 23.08 9.24
CA ALA A 197 7.24 23.98 8.09
C ALA A 197 8.68 24.24 7.68
N ALA A 198 9.54 24.53 8.64
CA ALA A 198 10.97 24.75 8.38
C ALA A 198 11.64 23.51 7.74
N TYR A 199 11.33 22.31 8.23
CA TYR A 199 11.85 21.06 7.69
C TYR A 199 11.48 20.87 6.22
N TYR A 200 10.22 20.98 5.86
CA TYR A 200 9.78 20.77 4.47
C TYR A 200 10.22 21.90 3.54
N LEU A 201 10.21 23.14 3.99
CA LEU A 201 10.73 24.26 3.20
C LEU A 201 12.23 24.12 2.91
N GLN A 202 13.01 23.63 3.90
CA GLN A 202 14.43 23.34 3.69
C GLN A 202 14.62 22.21 2.68
N LEU A 203 13.82 21.14 2.73
CA LEU A 203 13.85 20.07 1.73
C LEU A 203 13.51 20.56 0.31
N MET A 204 12.65 21.58 0.20
CA MET A 204 12.32 22.23 -1.08
C MET A 204 13.41 23.17 -1.59
N GLY A 205 14.56 23.28 -0.91
CA GLY A 205 15.71 24.10 -1.31
C GLY A 205 15.63 25.58 -0.90
N HIS A 206 14.72 25.94 0.01
CA HIS A 206 14.68 27.30 0.57
C HIS A 206 15.65 27.43 1.74
N GLN A 207 16.22 28.61 1.91
CA GLN A 207 17.01 28.96 3.10
C GLN A 207 16.06 29.38 4.22
N VAL A 208 15.98 28.56 5.29
CA VAL A 208 14.99 28.77 6.35
C VAL A 208 15.68 29.20 7.64
N THR A 209 15.12 30.25 8.27
CA THR A 209 15.52 30.68 9.63
C THR A 209 14.31 30.62 10.54
N VAL A 210 14.45 29.94 11.67
CA VAL A 210 13.39 29.83 12.70
C VAL A 210 13.70 30.81 13.82
N TYR A 211 12.71 31.63 14.18
CA TYR A 211 12.78 32.55 15.32
C TYR A 211 11.83 32.08 16.41
N GLU A 212 12.37 31.88 17.59
CA GLU A 212 11.65 31.45 18.81
C GLU A 212 11.95 32.43 19.95
N MET A 213 10.94 32.72 20.76
CA MET A 213 11.08 33.55 21.96
C MET A 213 11.27 32.71 23.21
#